data_3fc29a01b7aa13d0f53bbf10a9748c3e
#
_entry.id   3fc29a01b7aa13d0f53bbf10a9748c3e
#
_cell.length_a   1.000
_cell.length_b   1.000
_cell.length_c   1.000
_cell.angle_alpha   90.00
_cell.angle_beta   90.00
_cell.angle_gamma   90.00
#
_symmetry.space_group_name_H-M   'P 1'
#
loop_
_entity.id
_entity.type
_entity.pdbx_description
1 polymer ?
#
loop_
_entity_poly.entity_id
_entity_poly.type
_entity_poly.pdbx_seq_one_letter_code
_entity_poly.pdbx_strand_id
1 'polypeptide(L)'
;MFPFYSLFLIYHFVQHVYKGIDILIKNYNIDEVAIEELFFNKNVKTAITVAQARGVIMLACTHNNKPIYEYTPLQVKQGVVGYGRAQKMQVQQMVTSLLKLKEIPKPDDTADALAIAVCHAHANRLEKTLKNFK
;
A
#
# COMPACT_ATOMS: atom_id res chain seq x y z
N MET A 1 25.25 24.76 3.30
CA MET A 1 25.73 23.70 4.22
C MET A 1 24.53 22.89 4.70
N PHE A 2 24.43 21.65 4.24
CA PHE A 2 23.38 20.76 4.75
C PHE A 2 23.76 20.31 6.15
N PRO A 3 22.89 20.49 7.16
CA PRO A 3 23.22 20.03 8.49
C PRO A 3 23.32 18.50 8.48
N PHE A 4 24.40 17.98 9.00
CA PHE A 4 24.65 16.54 9.18
C PHE A 4 23.45 15.80 9.83
N TYR A 5 22.68 16.49 10.64
CA TYR A 5 21.48 15.99 11.30
C TYR A 5 20.36 15.58 10.34
N SER A 6 20.16 16.29 9.23
CA SER A 6 19.09 15.95 8.28
C SER A 6 19.42 14.67 7.51
N LEU A 7 20.67 14.47 7.14
CA LEU A 7 21.14 13.27 6.47
C LEU A 7 21.05 12.04 7.40
N PHE A 8 21.47 12.21 8.65
CA PHE A 8 21.37 11.17 9.68
C PHE A 8 19.92 10.71 9.90
N LEU A 9 18.98 11.65 9.98
CA LEU A 9 17.56 11.35 10.12
C LEU A 9 17.00 10.57 8.93
N ILE A 10 17.40 10.93 7.69
CA ILE A 10 16.99 10.22 6.48
C ILE A 10 17.53 8.78 6.49
N TYR A 11 18.78 8.57 6.83
CA TYR A 11 19.36 7.23 6.93
C TYR A 11 18.62 6.35 7.94
N HIS A 12 18.34 6.86 9.12
CA HIS A 12 17.58 6.14 10.13
C HIS A 12 16.15 5.83 9.66
N PHE A 13 15.51 6.78 9.01
CA PHE A 13 14.17 6.61 8.47
C PHE A 13 14.10 5.47 7.43
N VAL A 14 14.94 5.54 6.39
CA VAL A 14 14.93 4.50 5.33
C VAL A 14 15.33 3.14 5.85
N GLN A 15 16.30 3.07 6.77
CA GLN A 15 16.70 1.84 7.42
C GLN A 15 15.58 1.24 8.27
N HIS A 16 14.84 2.08 8.98
CA HIS A 16 13.72 1.65 9.82
C HIS A 16 12.57 1.10 8.97
N VAL A 17 12.23 1.79 7.89
CA VAL A 17 11.21 1.33 6.91
C VAL A 17 11.63 -0.02 6.32
N TYR A 18 12.87 -0.16 5.86
CA TYR A 18 13.38 -1.41 5.31
C TYR A 18 13.24 -2.58 6.29
N LYS A 19 13.76 -2.41 7.50
CA LYS A 19 13.71 -3.45 8.54
C LYS A 19 12.30 -3.81 8.93
N GLY A 20 11.41 -2.83 9.04
CA GLY A 20 10.00 -3.05 9.35
C GLY A 20 9.31 -3.92 8.31
N ILE A 21 9.47 -3.61 7.03
CA ILE A 21 8.89 -4.40 5.93
C ILE A 21 9.50 -5.80 5.86
N ASP A 22 10.83 -5.91 5.98
CA ASP A 22 11.53 -7.20 5.96
C ASP A 22 11.04 -8.14 7.07
N ILE A 23 10.88 -7.61 8.29
CA ILE A 23 10.34 -8.35 9.44
C ILE A 23 8.89 -8.79 9.19
N LEU A 24 8.04 -7.90 8.66
CA LEU A 24 6.65 -8.24 8.36
C LEU A 24 6.55 -9.36 7.33
N ILE A 25 7.31 -9.26 6.24
CA ILE A 25 7.31 -10.28 5.19
C ILE A 25 7.71 -11.65 5.74
N LYS A 26 8.74 -11.70 6.59
CA LYS A 26 9.25 -12.95 7.16
C LYS A 26 8.33 -13.54 8.23
N ASN A 27 7.78 -12.69 9.10
CA ASN A 27 7.00 -13.16 10.24
C ASN A 27 5.57 -13.61 9.87
N TYR A 28 4.99 -13.02 8.83
CA TYR A 28 3.61 -13.28 8.44
C TYR A 28 3.45 -14.11 7.17
N ASN A 29 4.55 -14.67 6.63
CA ASN A 29 4.54 -15.46 5.40
C ASN A 29 3.82 -14.75 4.25
N ILE A 30 4.15 -13.49 4.03
CA ILE A 30 3.54 -12.67 2.98
C ILE A 30 3.84 -13.28 1.62
N ASP A 31 2.81 -13.48 0.79
CA ASP A 31 2.97 -14.01 -0.57
C ASP A 31 3.17 -12.89 -1.59
N GLU A 32 2.40 -11.82 -1.49
CA GLU A 32 2.34 -10.72 -2.45
C GLU A 32 2.23 -9.38 -1.72
N VAL A 33 2.68 -8.31 -2.35
CA VAL A 33 2.61 -6.95 -1.80
C VAL A 33 1.85 -6.06 -2.77
N ALA A 34 0.84 -5.38 -2.28
CA ALA A 34 0.10 -4.37 -3.03
C ALA A 34 0.45 -2.97 -2.51
N ILE A 35 0.73 -2.05 -3.41
CA ILE A 35 1.15 -0.69 -3.09
C ILE A 35 0.36 0.33 -3.92
N GLU A 36 0.11 1.50 -3.35
CA GLU A 36 -0.52 2.58 -4.09
C GLU A 36 0.45 3.22 -5.06
N GLU A 37 -0.01 3.52 -6.28
CA GLU A 37 0.76 4.30 -7.23
C GLU A 37 0.84 5.75 -6.76
N LEU A 38 2.05 6.31 -6.82
CA LEU A 38 2.28 7.70 -6.40
C LEU A 38 1.86 8.69 -7.48
N PHE A 39 0.99 9.62 -7.08
CA PHE A 39 0.70 10.82 -7.86
C PHE A 39 1.30 12.06 -7.19
N PHE A 40 2.21 12.72 -7.87
CA PHE A 40 2.86 13.94 -7.39
C PHE A 40 1.97 15.15 -7.66
N ASN A 41 1.15 15.55 -6.70
CA ASN A 41 0.21 16.62 -6.98
C ASN A 41 0.48 17.98 -6.34
N LYS A 42 1.12 18.16 -5.20
CA LYS A 42 1.21 19.53 -4.63
C LYS A 42 2.37 19.86 -3.68
N ASN A 43 3.05 18.91 -3.08
CA ASN A 43 4.11 19.20 -2.12
C ASN A 43 5.39 18.40 -2.43
N VAL A 44 6.37 19.07 -3.03
CA VAL A 44 7.63 18.46 -3.46
C VAL A 44 8.40 17.83 -2.30
N LYS A 45 8.45 18.46 -1.12
CA LYS A 45 9.15 17.89 0.06
C LYS A 45 8.56 16.58 0.51
N THR A 46 7.25 16.53 0.68
CA THR A 46 6.53 15.30 1.07
C THR A 46 6.65 14.23 0.00
N ALA A 47 6.55 14.62 -1.29
CA ALA A 47 6.71 13.72 -2.41
C ALA A 47 8.07 13.03 -2.45
N ILE A 48 9.16 13.75 -2.18
CA ILE A 48 10.51 13.19 -2.12
C ILE A 48 10.62 12.14 -1.00
N THR A 49 10.16 12.47 0.20
CA THR A 49 10.21 11.55 1.35
C THR A 49 9.38 10.28 1.10
N VAL A 50 8.20 10.43 0.53
CA VAL A 50 7.32 9.31 0.18
C VAL A 50 7.95 8.45 -0.93
N ALA A 51 8.57 9.07 -1.94
CA ALA A 51 9.28 8.35 -3.00
C ALA A 51 10.47 7.55 -2.47
N GLN A 52 11.22 8.11 -1.53
CA GLN A 52 12.32 7.41 -0.86
C GLN A 52 11.81 6.20 -0.07
N ALA A 53 10.78 6.37 0.74
CA ALA A 53 10.14 5.28 1.48
C ALA A 53 9.63 4.18 0.54
N ARG A 54 8.96 4.56 -0.55
CA ARG A 54 8.48 3.64 -1.58
C ARG A 54 9.62 2.82 -2.18
N GLY A 55 10.72 3.44 -2.58
CA GLY A 55 11.90 2.75 -3.11
C GLY A 55 12.46 1.73 -2.14
N VAL A 56 12.51 2.07 -0.86
CA VAL A 56 12.97 1.18 0.21
C VAL A 56 12.02 -0.01 0.44
N ILE A 57 10.70 0.21 0.39
CA ILE A 57 9.70 -0.85 0.45
C ILE A 57 9.87 -1.82 -0.72
N MET A 58 10.01 -1.30 -1.93
CA MET A 58 10.24 -2.11 -3.14
C MET A 58 11.52 -2.93 -3.02
N LEU A 59 12.60 -2.35 -2.49
CA LEU A 59 13.86 -3.05 -2.25
C LEU A 59 13.68 -4.21 -1.26
N ALA A 60 13.01 -3.98 -0.15
CA ALA A 60 12.73 -5.01 0.85
C ALA A 60 11.91 -6.18 0.27
N CYS A 61 10.91 -5.87 -0.54
CA CYS A 61 10.10 -6.88 -1.24
C CYS A 61 10.95 -7.69 -2.23
N THR A 62 11.78 -7.02 -3.04
CA THR A 62 12.67 -7.66 -4.02
C THR A 62 13.68 -8.58 -3.35
N HIS A 63 14.30 -8.14 -2.26
CA HIS A 63 15.24 -8.97 -1.48
C HIS A 63 14.58 -10.23 -0.89
N ASN A 64 13.29 -10.17 -0.61
CA ASN A 64 12.52 -11.31 -0.14
C ASN A 64 11.81 -12.09 -1.27
N ASN A 65 12.11 -11.80 -2.53
CA ASN A 65 11.49 -12.41 -3.73
C ASN A 65 9.97 -12.34 -3.71
N LYS A 66 9.40 -11.19 -3.26
CA LYS A 66 7.96 -10.98 -3.21
C LYS A 66 7.51 -10.10 -4.38
N PRO A 67 6.53 -10.55 -5.16
CA PRO A 67 5.97 -9.75 -6.25
C PRO A 67 5.23 -8.54 -5.68
N ILE A 68 5.31 -7.42 -6.41
CA ILE A 68 4.68 -6.14 -6.06
C ILE A 68 3.66 -5.81 -7.13
N TYR A 69 2.47 -5.41 -6.71
CA TYR A 69 1.38 -4.96 -7.55
C TYR A 69 1.02 -3.52 -7.20
N GLU A 70 0.84 -2.70 -8.22
CA GLU A 70 0.53 -1.27 -8.06
C GLU A 70 -0.91 -0.97 -8.41
N TYR A 71 -1.55 -0.10 -7.63
CA TYR A 71 -2.94 0.31 -7.83
C TYR A 71 -3.08 1.82 -7.74
N THR A 72 -3.74 2.40 -8.73
CA THR A 72 -4.14 3.81 -8.67
C THR A 72 -5.28 4.02 -7.67
N PRO A 73 -5.45 5.23 -7.12
CA PRO A 73 -6.60 5.56 -6.27
C PRO A 73 -7.95 5.23 -6.93
N LEU A 74 -8.06 5.43 -8.24
CA LEU A 74 -9.25 5.08 -9.01
C LEU A 74 -9.51 3.57 -9.00
N GLN A 75 -8.48 2.78 -9.24
CA GLN A 75 -8.58 1.30 -9.23
C GLN A 75 -8.98 0.79 -7.85
N VAL A 76 -8.43 1.37 -6.78
CA VAL A 76 -8.80 1.00 -5.40
C VAL A 76 -10.28 1.27 -5.14
N LYS A 77 -10.77 2.45 -5.51
CA LYS A 77 -12.20 2.79 -5.37
C LYS A 77 -13.09 1.81 -6.15
N GLN A 78 -12.75 1.55 -7.40
CA GLN A 78 -13.49 0.59 -8.25
C GLN A 78 -13.44 -0.82 -7.69
N GLY A 79 -12.27 -1.27 -7.23
CA GLY A 79 -12.08 -2.62 -6.68
C GLY A 79 -12.77 -2.86 -5.35
N VAL A 80 -12.95 -1.83 -4.53
CA VAL A 80 -13.57 -1.93 -3.20
C VAL A 80 -15.08 -1.65 -3.24
N VAL A 81 -15.50 -0.56 -3.89
CA VAL A 81 -16.88 -0.07 -3.87
C VAL A 81 -17.62 -0.35 -5.18
N GLY A 82 -16.90 -0.57 -6.28
CA GLY A 82 -17.47 -0.86 -7.60
C GLY A 82 -17.52 0.35 -8.54
N TYR A 83 -17.20 1.56 -8.08
CA TYR A 83 -17.16 2.75 -8.93
C TYR A 83 -16.09 3.76 -8.48
N GLY A 84 -15.47 4.43 -9.47
CA GLY A 84 -14.28 5.28 -9.25
C GLY A 84 -14.57 6.64 -8.60
N ARG A 85 -15.82 7.08 -8.53
CA ARG A 85 -16.23 8.34 -7.88
C ARG A 85 -16.62 8.19 -6.42
N ALA A 86 -16.39 7.00 -5.84
CA ALA A 86 -16.67 6.76 -4.44
C ALA A 86 -15.89 7.74 -3.55
N GLN A 87 -16.56 8.23 -2.52
CA GLN A 87 -15.92 9.08 -1.50
C GLN A 87 -15.09 8.22 -0.53
N LYS A 88 -14.09 8.83 0.10
CA LYS A 88 -13.21 8.14 1.07
C LYS A 88 -14.01 7.41 2.15
N MET A 89 -15.03 8.05 2.71
CA MET A 89 -15.88 7.43 3.73
C MET A 89 -16.59 6.17 3.23
N GLN A 90 -17.03 6.13 1.99
CA GLN A 90 -17.67 4.96 1.39
C GLN A 90 -16.68 3.79 1.26
N VAL A 91 -15.44 4.08 0.86
CA VAL A 91 -14.38 3.07 0.79
C VAL A 91 -14.08 2.51 2.19
N GLN A 92 -13.94 3.36 3.20
CA GLN A 92 -13.67 2.97 4.58
C GLN A 92 -14.80 2.10 5.14
N GLN A 93 -16.06 2.48 4.92
CA GLN A 93 -17.23 1.70 5.35
C GLN A 93 -17.29 0.34 4.65
N MET A 94 -17.01 0.29 3.36
CA MET A 94 -17.00 -0.96 2.61
C MET A 94 -15.89 -1.90 3.09
N VAL A 95 -14.68 -1.40 3.29
CA VAL A 95 -13.56 -2.18 3.87
C VAL A 95 -13.93 -2.73 5.24
N THR A 96 -14.51 -1.90 6.10
CA THR A 96 -14.97 -2.30 7.43
C THR A 96 -15.99 -3.44 7.37
N SER A 97 -16.94 -3.34 6.46
CA SER A 97 -17.96 -4.37 6.23
C SER A 97 -17.37 -5.67 5.66
N LEU A 98 -16.55 -5.57 4.61
CA LEU A 98 -15.95 -6.73 3.96
C LEU A 98 -15.04 -7.54 4.89
N LEU A 99 -14.30 -6.85 5.74
CA LEU A 99 -13.40 -7.48 6.71
C LEU A 99 -14.07 -7.77 8.05
N LYS A 100 -15.37 -7.48 8.20
CA LYS A 100 -16.15 -7.68 9.43
C LYS A 100 -15.51 -7.02 10.65
N LEU A 101 -14.97 -5.81 10.47
CA LEU A 101 -14.38 -5.04 11.56
C LEU A 101 -15.48 -4.39 12.41
N LYS A 102 -15.20 -4.16 13.68
CA LYS A 102 -16.14 -3.55 14.60
C LYS A 102 -16.35 -2.06 14.35
N GLU A 103 -15.31 -1.39 13.84
CA GLU A 103 -15.28 0.04 13.57
C GLU A 103 -14.34 0.34 12.40
N ILE A 104 -14.45 1.56 11.86
CA ILE A 104 -13.55 2.04 10.80
C ILE A 104 -12.12 2.10 11.34
N PRO A 105 -11.14 1.46 10.67
CA PRO A 105 -9.75 1.46 11.12
C PRO A 105 -9.17 2.87 11.22
N LYS A 106 -8.39 3.09 12.26
CA LYS A 106 -7.67 4.34 12.49
C LYS A 106 -6.17 4.05 12.72
N PRO A 107 -5.27 4.96 12.35
CA PRO A 107 -5.53 6.18 11.56
C PRO A 107 -6.01 5.89 10.14
N ASP A 108 -6.38 6.93 9.40
CA ASP A 108 -6.89 6.83 8.02
C ASP A 108 -5.99 5.98 7.10
N ASP A 109 -4.68 6.11 7.23
CA ASP A 109 -3.69 5.34 6.46
C ASP A 109 -3.87 3.81 6.63
N THR A 110 -4.33 3.36 7.79
CA THR A 110 -4.65 1.94 8.01
C THR A 110 -5.83 1.50 7.14
N ALA A 111 -6.88 2.30 7.07
CA ALA A 111 -8.03 2.02 6.21
C ALA A 111 -7.64 2.05 4.72
N ASP A 112 -6.79 2.98 4.31
CA ASP A 112 -6.28 3.09 2.95
C ASP A 112 -5.44 1.86 2.58
N ALA A 113 -4.55 1.41 3.45
CA ALA A 113 -3.76 0.19 3.24
C ALA A 113 -4.63 -1.07 3.12
N LEU A 114 -5.65 -1.21 3.96
CA LEU A 114 -6.61 -2.31 3.88
C LEU A 114 -7.44 -2.26 2.60
N ALA A 115 -7.80 -1.07 2.13
CA ALA A 115 -8.51 -0.90 0.86
C ALA A 115 -7.69 -1.40 -0.33
N ILE A 116 -6.39 -1.11 -0.38
CA ILE A 116 -5.48 -1.59 -1.41
C ILE A 116 -5.37 -3.12 -1.36
N ALA A 117 -5.26 -3.70 -0.18
CA ALA A 117 -5.20 -5.15 0.01
C ALA A 117 -6.49 -5.84 -0.46
N VAL A 118 -7.66 -5.28 -0.14
CA VAL A 118 -8.96 -5.78 -0.61
C VAL A 118 -9.08 -5.68 -2.14
N CYS A 119 -8.69 -4.55 -2.71
CA CYS A 119 -8.65 -4.35 -4.16
C CYS A 119 -7.79 -5.43 -4.85
N HIS A 120 -6.60 -5.68 -4.32
CA HIS A 120 -5.70 -6.71 -4.83
C HIS A 120 -6.29 -8.12 -4.73
N ALA A 121 -6.88 -8.46 -3.61
CA ALA A 121 -7.53 -9.76 -3.42
C ALA A 121 -8.68 -10.00 -4.42
N HIS A 122 -9.46 -8.97 -4.71
CA HIS A 122 -10.52 -9.03 -5.73
C HIS A 122 -9.96 -9.19 -7.14
N ALA A 123 -8.89 -8.46 -7.49
CA ALA A 123 -8.23 -8.56 -8.79
C ALA A 123 -7.68 -9.97 -9.03
N ASN A 124 -6.98 -10.54 -8.05
CA ASN A 124 -6.44 -11.90 -8.13
C ASN A 124 -7.54 -12.97 -8.27
N ARG A 125 -8.65 -12.80 -7.58
CA ARG A 125 -9.79 -13.72 -7.69
C ARG A 125 -10.38 -13.70 -9.10
N LEU A 126 -10.55 -12.53 -9.69
CA LEU A 126 -11.06 -12.38 -11.07
C LEU A 126 -10.10 -13.03 -12.08
N GLU A 127 -8.82 -12.79 -11.96
CA GLU A 127 -7.82 -13.38 -12.85
C GLU A 127 -7.82 -14.90 -12.80
N LYS A 128 -7.86 -15.49 -11.60
CA LYS A 128 -7.95 -16.95 -11.41
C LYS A 128 -9.24 -17.52 -12.01
N THR A 129 -10.36 -16.83 -11.83
CA THR A 129 -11.63 -17.24 -12.40
C THR A 129 -11.60 -17.26 -13.91
N LEU A 130 -11.09 -16.19 -14.54
CA LEU A 130 -10.98 -16.08 -16.00
C LEU A 130 -10.01 -17.12 -16.62
N LYS A 131 -8.95 -17.50 -15.92
CA LYS A 131 -8.04 -18.56 -16.38
C LYS A 131 -8.70 -19.96 -16.37
N ASN A 132 -9.67 -20.19 -15.52
CA ASN A 132 -10.38 -21.47 -15.44
C ASN A 132 -11.46 -21.64 -16.53
N PHE A 133 -11.78 -20.56 -17.28
CA PHE A 133 -12.71 -20.60 -18.41
C PHE A 133 -12.03 -20.75 -19.78
N LYS A 134 -10.71 -20.87 -19.81
CA LYS A 134 -9.93 -21.17 -21.04
C LYS A 134 -9.49 -22.63 -21.05
#